data_e94657f01920e1b75a2919f701861668
#
_entry.id   e94657f01920e1b75a2919f701861668
#
_cell.length_a   1.000
_cell.length_b   1.000
_cell.length_c   1.000
_cell.angle_alpha   90.00
_cell.angle_beta   90.00
_cell.angle_gamma   90.00
#
_symmetry.space_group_name_H-M   'P 1'
#
loop_
_entity.id
_entity.type
_entity.pdbx_description
1 polymer ?
#
loop_
_entity_poly.entity_id
_entity_poly.type
_entity_poly.pdbx_seq_one_letter_code
_entity_poly.pdbx_strand_id
1 'polypeptide(L)'
;MFLVAWWWPRAIDNGRWVKLGVGMLFVEFLVIQSGALLISLSALKDSAARRRALLRLGCLYGVFGIAVVLAFRSWEVLASFLVVMSGRFWSAWNAREDEGTELFKRRVAASTVLFMVLVFLSAVVPVPHGGVTPQLLQEVWATQGTGLWQRHPETALATGAVYFLLLGLVELRTVGPRSAG
;
A
#
# COMPACT_ATOMS: atom_id res chain seq x y z
N MET A 1 7.23 11.71 4.37
CA MET A 1 7.76 10.51 5.06
C MET A 1 8.81 9.78 4.23
N PHE A 2 8.49 9.19 3.07
CA PHE A 2 9.43 8.38 2.27
C PHE A 2 10.75 9.07 1.93
N LEU A 3 10.72 10.31 1.40
CA LEU A 3 11.92 11.07 1.06
C LEU A 3 12.81 11.35 2.27
N VAL A 4 12.22 11.67 3.42
CA VAL A 4 12.99 11.91 4.66
C VAL A 4 13.61 10.62 5.15
N ALA A 5 12.89 9.50 5.15
CA ALA A 5 13.43 8.19 5.51
C ALA A 5 14.55 7.73 4.56
N TRP A 6 14.54 8.17 3.30
CA TRP A 6 15.56 7.84 2.31
C TRP A 6 16.84 8.67 2.46
N TRP A 7 16.70 10.02 2.57
CA TRP A 7 17.85 10.91 2.58
C TRP A 7 18.42 11.20 3.98
N TRP A 8 17.58 11.24 5.01
CA TRP A 8 17.94 11.51 6.39
C TRP A 8 17.33 10.50 7.36
N PRO A 9 17.66 9.21 7.23
CA PRO A 9 16.99 8.16 8.00
C PRO A 9 17.20 8.29 9.51
N ARG A 10 18.33 8.87 9.95
CA ARG A 10 18.63 9.09 11.36
C ARG A 10 18.02 10.36 11.96
N ALA A 11 17.54 11.28 11.11
CA ALA A 11 16.94 12.53 11.59
C ALA A 11 15.65 12.30 12.39
N ILE A 12 14.95 11.20 12.12
CA ILE A 12 13.69 10.86 12.77
C ILE A 12 13.80 9.41 13.25
N ASP A 13 13.74 9.23 14.58
CA ASP A 13 13.59 7.93 15.25
C ASP A 13 14.65 6.88 14.85
N ASN A 14 15.91 7.31 14.72
CA ASN A 14 17.09 6.46 14.49
C ASN A 14 16.94 5.42 13.37
N GLY A 15 16.26 5.78 12.29
CA GLY A 15 16.10 4.91 11.12
C GLY A 15 14.88 3.99 11.15
N ARG A 16 14.07 3.98 12.21
CA ARG A 16 12.84 3.19 12.30
C ARG A 16 11.88 3.46 11.12
N TRP A 17 11.89 4.70 10.61
CA TRP A 17 11.09 5.09 9.45
C TRP A 17 11.44 4.37 8.15
N VAL A 18 12.65 3.85 8.01
CA VAL A 18 13.04 3.01 6.87
C VAL A 18 12.20 1.73 6.87
N LYS A 19 12.14 1.06 8.01
CA LYS A 19 11.34 -0.16 8.20
C LYS A 19 9.84 0.10 8.03
N LEU A 20 9.34 1.18 8.63
CA LEU A 20 7.94 1.58 8.49
C LEU A 20 7.60 1.91 7.03
N GLY A 21 8.47 2.60 6.30
CA GLY A 21 8.26 2.92 4.89
C GLY A 21 8.14 1.67 4.01
N VAL A 22 9.03 0.70 4.18
CA VAL A 22 8.95 -0.59 3.48
C VAL A 22 7.65 -1.32 3.86
N GLY A 23 7.31 -1.35 5.15
CA GLY A 23 6.06 -1.96 5.63
C GLY A 23 4.82 -1.30 5.06
N MET A 24 4.78 0.03 5.00
CA MET A 24 3.66 0.77 4.42
C MET A 24 3.51 0.53 2.93
N LEU A 25 4.62 0.42 2.17
CA LEU A 25 4.54 0.08 0.76
C LEU A 25 3.99 -1.33 0.55
N PHE A 26 4.35 -2.27 1.42
CA PHE A 26 3.79 -3.62 1.41
C PHE A 26 2.30 -3.63 1.76
N VAL A 27 1.88 -2.84 2.74
CA VAL A 27 0.46 -2.64 3.07
C VAL A 27 -0.29 -2.06 1.87
N GLU A 28 0.28 -1.06 1.19
CA GLU A 28 -0.34 -0.47 -0.01
C GLU A 28 -0.53 -1.51 -1.11
N PHE A 29 0.45 -2.39 -1.33
CA PHE A 29 0.29 -3.51 -2.25
C PHE A 29 -0.92 -4.38 -1.91
N LEU A 30 -1.07 -4.78 -0.64
CA LEU A 30 -2.22 -5.58 -0.18
C LEU A 30 -3.54 -4.82 -0.35
N VAL A 31 -3.52 -3.52 -0.06
CA VAL A 31 -4.69 -2.63 -0.21
C VAL A 31 -5.14 -2.54 -1.66
N ILE A 32 -4.20 -2.40 -2.60
CA ILE A 32 -4.48 -2.38 -4.05
C ILE A 32 -5.09 -3.71 -4.50
N GLN A 33 -4.47 -4.83 -4.12
CA GLN A 33 -4.97 -6.17 -4.44
C GLN A 33 -6.38 -6.40 -3.87
N SER A 34 -6.64 -5.97 -2.64
CA SER A 34 -7.96 -6.05 -2.04
C SER A 34 -9.01 -5.27 -2.83
N GLY A 35 -8.65 -4.09 -3.36
CA GLY A 35 -9.54 -3.27 -4.17
C GLY A 35 -10.06 -4.01 -5.40
N ALA A 36 -9.18 -4.67 -6.14
CA ALA A 36 -9.56 -5.46 -7.32
C ALA A 36 -10.50 -6.63 -6.95
N LEU A 37 -10.19 -7.34 -5.85
CA LEU A 37 -11.03 -8.44 -5.37
C LEU A 37 -12.39 -7.94 -4.88
N LEU A 38 -12.43 -6.84 -4.12
CA LEU A 38 -13.69 -6.27 -3.63
C LEU A 38 -14.59 -5.79 -4.77
N ILE A 39 -14.03 -5.22 -5.84
CA ILE A 39 -14.79 -4.87 -7.05
C ILE A 39 -15.40 -6.12 -7.67
N SER A 40 -14.63 -7.20 -7.83
CA SER A 40 -15.11 -8.45 -8.39
C SER A 40 -16.24 -9.06 -7.54
N LEU A 41 -16.13 -8.97 -6.21
CA LEU A 41 -17.15 -9.47 -5.29
C LEU A 41 -18.41 -8.58 -5.26
N SER A 42 -18.26 -7.27 -5.45
CA SER A 42 -19.42 -6.36 -5.51
C SER A 42 -20.32 -6.61 -6.72
N ALA A 43 -19.77 -7.20 -7.80
CA ALA A 43 -20.53 -7.59 -8.98
C ALA A 43 -21.41 -8.84 -8.77
N LEU A 44 -21.32 -9.54 -7.65
CA LEU A 44 -22.17 -10.68 -7.33
C LEU A 44 -23.60 -10.19 -7.00
N LYS A 45 -24.57 -10.65 -7.78
CA LYS A 45 -26.00 -10.30 -7.60
C LYS A 45 -26.60 -10.94 -6.34
N ASP A 46 -26.17 -12.15 -5.99
CA ASP A 46 -26.63 -12.82 -4.76
C ASP A 46 -25.96 -12.21 -3.53
N SER A 47 -26.77 -11.56 -2.69
CA SER A 47 -26.30 -10.90 -1.47
C SER A 47 -25.72 -11.90 -0.44
N ALA A 48 -26.24 -13.11 -0.36
CA ALA A 48 -25.74 -14.13 0.55
C ALA A 48 -24.39 -14.68 0.08
N ALA A 49 -24.22 -14.92 -1.23
CA ALA A 49 -22.95 -15.32 -1.81
C ALA A 49 -21.90 -14.21 -1.65
N ARG A 50 -22.27 -12.94 -1.89
CA ARG A 50 -21.39 -11.78 -1.68
C ARG A 50 -20.90 -11.68 -0.24
N ARG A 51 -21.79 -11.77 0.75
CA ARG A 51 -21.41 -11.73 2.17
C ARG A 51 -20.47 -12.86 2.55
N ARG A 52 -20.74 -14.09 2.12
CA ARG A 52 -19.84 -15.24 2.35
C ARG A 52 -18.46 -15.02 1.74
N ALA A 53 -18.40 -14.50 0.52
CA ALA A 53 -17.16 -14.21 -0.17
C ALA A 53 -16.37 -13.09 0.53
N LEU A 54 -17.04 -12.03 0.98
CA LEU A 54 -16.43 -10.96 1.79
C LEU A 54 -15.87 -11.49 3.11
N LEU A 55 -16.59 -12.37 3.82
CA LEU A 55 -16.08 -12.98 5.06
C LEU A 55 -14.82 -13.82 4.80
N ARG A 56 -14.82 -14.66 3.74
CA ARG A 56 -13.64 -15.44 3.36
C ARG A 56 -12.44 -14.54 3.03
N LEU A 57 -12.68 -13.48 2.28
CA LEU A 57 -11.66 -12.49 1.96
C LEU A 57 -11.15 -11.80 3.21
N GLY A 58 -12.04 -11.43 4.15
CA GLY A 58 -11.68 -10.86 5.45
C GLY A 58 -10.78 -11.80 6.27
N CYS A 59 -11.11 -13.08 6.33
CA CYS A 59 -10.26 -14.08 6.98
C CYS A 59 -8.89 -14.18 6.32
N LEU A 60 -8.83 -14.22 4.98
CA LEU A 60 -7.57 -14.25 4.24
C LEU A 60 -6.69 -13.03 4.57
N TYR A 61 -7.27 -11.83 4.51
CA TYR A 61 -6.54 -10.61 4.86
C TYR A 61 -6.19 -10.52 6.34
N GLY A 62 -6.98 -11.14 7.23
CA GLY A 62 -6.62 -11.31 8.65
C GLY A 62 -5.34 -12.12 8.82
N VAL A 63 -5.20 -13.23 8.09
CA VAL A 63 -3.98 -14.05 8.08
C VAL A 63 -2.80 -13.24 7.52
N PHE A 64 -2.98 -12.48 6.44
CA PHE A 64 -1.96 -11.58 5.91
C PHE A 64 -1.57 -10.50 6.92
N GLY A 65 -2.52 -9.91 7.63
CA GLY A 65 -2.25 -8.94 8.70
C GLY A 65 -1.36 -9.51 9.79
N ILE A 66 -1.64 -10.74 10.24
CA ILE A 66 -0.81 -11.45 11.21
C ILE A 66 0.61 -11.67 10.63
N ALA A 67 0.72 -12.15 9.39
CA ALA A 67 2.02 -12.35 8.74
C ALA A 67 2.83 -11.03 8.64
N VAL A 68 2.18 -9.90 8.35
CA VAL A 68 2.82 -8.58 8.32
C VAL A 68 3.35 -8.20 9.71
N VAL A 69 2.57 -8.42 10.77
CA VAL A 69 3.05 -8.15 12.15
C VAL A 69 4.29 -8.98 12.47
N LEU A 70 4.26 -10.26 12.15
CA LEU A 70 5.38 -11.16 12.42
C LEU A 70 6.62 -10.75 11.60
N ALA A 71 6.44 -10.37 10.33
CA ALA A 71 7.53 -9.97 9.45
C ALA A 71 8.17 -8.63 9.86
N PHE A 72 7.34 -7.64 10.17
CA PHE A 72 7.82 -6.28 10.46
C PHE A 72 7.97 -5.99 11.95
N ARG A 73 7.40 -6.80 12.83
CA ARG A 73 7.39 -6.58 14.28
C ARG A 73 6.98 -5.15 14.65
N SER A 74 5.97 -4.63 13.95
CA SER A 74 5.50 -3.25 14.08
C SER A 74 3.98 -3.20 14.13
N TRP A 75 3.46 -2.71 15.26
CA TRP A 75 2.03 -2.49 15.46
C TRP A 75 1.48 -1.35 14.60
N GLU A 76 2.31 -0.37 14.27
CA GLU A 76 1.93 0.79 13.47
C GLU A 76 1.57 0.36 12.03
N VAL A 77 2.34 -0.58 11.47
CA VAL A 77 2.05 -1.17 10.15
C VAL A 77 0.75 -1.94 10.19
N LEU A 78 0.51 -2.73 11.24
CA LEU A 78 -0.77 -3.44 11.42
C LEU A 78 -1.94 -2.48 11.57
N ALA A 79 -1.81 -1.48 12.45
CA ALA A 79 -2.88 -0.51 12.69
C ALA A 79 -3.27 0.20 11.38
N SER A 80 -2.29 0.66 10.60
CA SER A 80 -2.52 1.26 9.28
C SER A 80 -3.25 0.31 8.33
N PHE A 81 -2.82 -0.96 8.28
CA PHE A 81 -3.48 -1.99 7.48
C PHE A 81 -4.93 -2.20 7.91
N LEU A 82 -5.18 -2.38 9.22
CA LEU A 82 -6.53 -2.62 9.75
C LEU A 82 -7.47 -1.44 9.49
N VAL A 83 -7.01 -0.20 9.69
CA VAL A 83 -7.83 0.99 9.45
C VAL A 83 -8.23 1.07 7.98
N VAL A 84 -7.28 0.93 7.06
CA VAL A 84 -7.57 1.02 5.62
C VAL A 84 -8.46 -0.13 5.17
N MET A 85 -8.19 -1.35 5.60
CA MET A 85 -8.97 -2.53 5.24
C MET A 85 -10.39 -2.47 5.79
N SER A 86 -10.56 -2.06 7.06
CA SER A 86 -11.90 -1.92 7.67
C SER A 86 -12.78 -0.94 6.88
N GLY A 87 -12.23 0.21 6.49
CA GLY A 87 -12.95 1.18 5.67
C GLY A 87 -13.38 0.61 4.31
N ARG A 88 -12.48 -0.13 3.65
CA ARG A 88 -12.79 -0.78 2.36
C ARG A 88 -13.82 -1.89 2.47
N PHE A 89 -13.71 -2.74 3.50
CA PHE A 89 -14.71 -3.79 3.76
C PHE A 89 -16.06 -3.19 4.09
N TRP A 90 -16.11 -2.15 4.93
CA TRP A 90 -17.34 -1.44 5.26
C TRP A 90 -17.99 -0.85 4.01
N SER A 91 -17.22 -0.20 3.16
CA SER A 91 -17.70 0.33 1.88
C SER A 91 -18.25 -0.77 0.97
N ALA A 92 -17.53 -1.89 0.82
CA ALA A 92 -17.97 -3.01 -0.01
C ALA A 92 -19.20 -3.73 0.56
N TRP A 93 -19.34 -3.78 1.88
CA TRP A 93 -20.50 -4.39 2.56
C TRP A 93 -21.77 -3.58 2.33
N ASN A 94 -21.66 -2.25 2.33
CA ASN A 94 -22.77 -1.32 2.16
C ASN A 94 -22.94 -0.84 0.71
N ALA A 95 -22.14 -1.34 -0.24
CA ALA A 95 -22.20 -0.91 -1.64
C ALA A 95 -23.57 -1.20 -2.24
N ARG A 96 -24.23 -0.14 -2.71
CA ARG A 96 -25.38 -0.17 -3.61
C ARG A 96 -24.89 -0.02 -5.05
N GLU A 97 -25.67 -0.53 -6.02
CA GLU A 97 -25.33 -0.45 -7.45
C GLU A 97 -25.51 0.97 -7.99
N ASP A 98 -24.66 1.93 -7.60
CA ASP A 98 -24.74 3.30 -8.05
C ASP A 98 -23.55 3.73 -8.93
N GLU A 99 -23.73 4.83 -9.68
CA GLU A 99 -22.78 5.40 -10.67
C GLU A 99 -21.36 5.66 -10.13
N GLY A 100 -21.18 5.76 -8.80
CA GLY A 100 -19.88 5.86 -8.16
C GLY A 100 -18.95 4.66 -8.40
N THR A 101 -19.49 3.51 -8.78
CA THR A 101 -18.75 2.27 -8.98
C THR A 101 -17.76 2.35 -10.15
N GLU A 102 -18.09 3.03 -11.24
CA GLU A 102 -17.21 3.13 -12.41
C GLU A 102 -16.00 4.05 -12.16
N LEU A 103 -16.19 5.18 -11.51
CA LEU A 103 -15.08 6.04 -11.08
C LEU A 103 -14.15 5.34 -10.10
N PHE A 104 -14.73 4.58 -9.15
CA PHE A 104 -13.96 3.79 -8.20
C PHE A 104 -13.15 2.69 -8.92
N LYS A 105 -13.74 1.96 -9.86
CA LYS A 105 -13.04 0.95 -10.67
C LYS A 105 -11.87 1.55 -11.44
N ARG A 106 -12.08 2.69 -12.11
CA ARG A 106 -11.02 3.37 -12.84
C ARG A 106 -9.87 3.81 -11.94
N ARG A 107 -10.17 4.34 -10.75
CA ARG A 107 -9.15 4.73 -9.76
C ARG A 107 -8.34 3.53 -9.28
N VAL A 108 -9.02 2.44 -8.91
CA VAL A 108 -8.36 1.20 -8.49
C VAL A 108 -7.51 0.63 -9.62
N ALA A 109 -8.01 0.58 -10.85
CA ALA A 109 -7.24 0.12 -12.00
C ALA A 109 -5.99 0.99 -12.25
N ALA A 110 -6.15 2.31 -12.24
CA ALA A 110 -5.04 3.24 -12.44
C ALA A 110 -3.97 3.11 -11.35
N SER A 111 -4.38 3.06 -10.07
CA SER A 111 -3.43 2.87 -8.95
C SER A 111 -2.73 1.52 -9.01
N THR A 112 -3.43 0.45 -9.42
CA THR A 112 -2.86 -0.89 -9.60
C THR A 112 -1.80 -0.88 -10.71
N VAL A 113 -2.12 -0.35 -11.88
CA VAL A 113 -1.18 -0.27 -13.02
C VAL A 113 0.04 0.56 -12.64
N LEU A 114 -0.18 1.74 -12.06
CA LEU A 114 0.90 2.62 -11.62
C LEU A 114 1.82 1.91 -10.61
N PHE A 115 1.23 1.26 -9.61
CA PHE A 115 1.99 0.54 -8.60
C PHE A 115 2.82 -0.59 -9.22
N MET A 116 2.21 -1.43 -10.06
CA MET A 116 2.90 -2.55 -10.71
C MET A 116 4.05 -2.07 -11.60
N VAL A 117 3.83 -1.02 -12.39
CA VAL A 117 4.90 -0.42 -13.23
C VAL A 117 6.06 0.05 -12.35
N LEU A 118 5.79 0.76 -11.26
CA LEU A 118 6.83 1.25 -10.36
C LEU A 118 7.56 0.13 -9.62
N VAL A 119 6.86 -0.94 -9.23
CA VAL A 119 7.49 -2.15 -8.65
C VAL A 119 8.42 -2.82 -9.64
N PHE A 120 8.02 -2.99 -10.89
CA PHE A 120 8.90 -3.54 -11.92
C PHE A 120 10.10 -2.63 -12.20
N LEU A 121 9.87 -1.32 -12.30
CA LEU A 121 10.96 -0.36 -12.47
C LEU A 121 11.94 -0.41 -11.29
N SER A 122 11.47 -0.58 -10.06
CA SER A 122 12.31 -0.66 -8.87
C SER A 122 13.26 -1.87 -8.87
N ALA A 123 12.95 -2.91 -9.64
CA ALA A 123 13.80 -4.08 -9.78
C ALA A 123 14.91 -3.88 -10.84
N VAL A 124 14.73 -2.92 -11.75
CA VAL A 124 15.65 -2.72 -12.91
C VAL A 124 16.44 -1.42 -12.77
N VAL A 125 15.83 -0.38 -12.23
CA VAL A 125 16.44 0.94 -12.13
C VAL A 125 17.27 1.03 -10.83
N PRO A 126 18.59 1.24 -10.93
CA PRO A 126 19.41 1.43 -9.74
C PRO A 126 19.04 2.74 -9.04
N VAL A 127 18.75 2.64 -7.75
CA VAL A 127 18.39 3.79 -6.92
C VAL A 127 19.59 4.13 -6.02
N PRO A 128 19.97 5.40 -5.89
CA PRO A 128 21.04 5.79 -4.99
C PRO A 128 20.67 5.47 -3.54
N HIS A 129 21.64 5.00 -2.76
CA HIS A 129 21.41 4.59 -1.36
C HIS A 129 20.94 5.75 -0.46
N GLY A 130 21.23 7.01 -0.83
CA GLY A 130 20.90 8.17 -0.01
C GLY A 130 21.61 8.10 1.36
N GLY A 131 20.84 8.28 2.43
CA GLY A 131 21.33 8.13 3.81
C GLY A 131 21.21 6.70 4.36
N VAL A 132 20.71 5.74 3.58
CA VAL A 132 20.51 4.35 4.00
C VAL A 132 21.84 3.60 3.91
N THR A 133 22.50 3.37 5.04
CA THR A 133 23.80 2.69 5.11
C THR A 133 23.64 1.24 5.58
N PRO A 134 24.60 0.34 5.24
CA PRO A 134 24.57 -1.04 5.74
C PRO A 134 24.54 -1.14 7.27
N GLN A 135 25.23 -0.23 7.96
CA GLN A 135 25.24 -0.17 9.41
C GLN A 135 23.84 0.14 9.96
N LEU A 136 23.15 1.12 9.37
CA LEU A 136 21.77 1.46 9.73
C LEU A 136 20.83 0.27 9.53
N LEU A 137 21.02 -0.47 8.44
CA LEU A 137 20.19 -1.66 8.16
C LEU A 137 20.37 -2.75 9.21
N GLN A 138 21.58 -2.97 9.68
CA GLN A 138 21.86 -3.92 10.78
C GLN A 138 21.20 -3.48 12.10
N GLU A 139 21.19 -2.16 12.38
CA GLU A 139 20.55 -1.60 13.57
C GLU A 139 19.00 -1.73 13.52
N VAL A 140 18.42 -1.47 12.36
CA VAL A 140 16.96 -1.42 12.17
C VAL A 140 16.32 -2.79 11.94
N TRP A 141 17.02 -3.69 11.24
CA TRP A 141 16.57 -5.06 10.97
C TRP A 141 17.28 -6.05 11.89
N ALA A 142 16.56 -6.65 12.83
CA ALA A 142 17.11 -7.68 13.73
C ALA A 142 17.58 -8.95 12.98
N THR A 143 17.03 -9.21 11.79
CA THR A 143 17.41 -10.29 10.88
C THR A 143 17.37 -9.79 9.45
N GLN A 144 18.44 -10.00 8.70
CA GLN A 144 18.44 -9.66 7.27
C GLN A 144 17.48 -10.61 6.54
N GLY A 145 16.41 -10.05 6.00
CA GLY A 145 15.50 -10.79 5.14
C GLY A 145 16.10 -11.03 3.75
N THR A 146 15.55 -12.01 3.04
CA THR A 146 16.01 -12.39 1.68
C THR A 146 15.34 -11.59 0.57
N GLY A 147 14.29 -10.81 0.89
CA GLY A 147 13.53 -10.04 -0.08
C GLY A 147 14.30 -8.84 -0.65
N LEU A 148 14.02 -8.47 -1.90
CA LEU A 148 14.65 -7.33 -2.58
C LEU A 148 14.57 -6.05 -1.76
N TRP A 149 13.40 -5.69 -1.27
CA TRP A 149 13.18 -4.47 -0.49
C TRP A 149 13.70 -4.53 0.95
N GLN A 150 14.05 -5.72 1.43
CA GLN A 150 14.75 -5.87 2.71
C GLN A 150 16.25 -5.69 2.57
N ARG A 151 16.81 -6.09 1.41
CA ARG A 151 18.22 -5.89 1.08
C ARG A 151 18.49 -4.46 0.57
N HIS A 152 17.54 -3.92 -0.18
CA HIS A 152 17.59 -2.62 -0.83
C HIS A 152 16.37 -1.77 -0.46
N PRO A 153 16.20 -1.37 0.82
CA PRO A 153 15.04 -0.60 1.25
C PRO A 153 14.97 0.80 0.62
N GLU A 154 16.08 1.33 0.15
CA GLU A 154 16.13 2.56 -0.64
C GLU A 154 15.28 2.48 -1.91
N THR A 155 15.23 1.32 -2.56
CA THR A 155 14.38 1.12 -3.74
C THR A 155 12.90 1.16 -3.37
N ALA A 156 12.51 0.56 -2.24
CA ALA A 156 11.14 0.64 -1.74
C ALA A 156 10.76 2.07 -1.34
N LEU A 157 11.65 2.79 -0.65
CA LEU A 157 11.40 4.17 -0.24
C LEU A 157 11.23 5.11 -1.44
N ALA A 158 12.10 4.97 -2.46
CA ALA A 158 11.99 5.73 -3.69
C ALA A 158 10.70 5.40 -4.45
N THR A 159 10.39 4.11 -4.60
CA THR A 159 9.15 3.64 -5.23
C THR A 159 7.91 4.21 -4.53
N GLY A 160 7.88 4.15 -3.19
CA GLY A 160 6.80 4.73 -2.40
C GLY A 160 6.69 6.24 -2.58
N ALA A 161 7.81 6.97 -2.57
CA ALA A 161 7.81 8.42 -2.78
C ALA A 161 7.23 8.80 -4.14
N VAL A 162 7.67 8.14 -5.21
CA VAL A 162 7.20 8.39 -6.58
C VAL A 162 5.72 7.98 -6.72
N TYR A 163 5.34 6.82 -6.18
CA TYR A 163 3.97 6.33 -6.24
C TYR A 163 2.99 7.31 -5.61
N PHE A 164 3.21 7.73 -4.36
CA PHE A 164 2.30 8.64 -3.67
C PHE A 164 2.31 10.04 -4.26
N LEU A 165 3.44 10.49 -4.82
CA LEU A 165 3.51 11.75 -5.54
C LEU A 165 2.61 11.71 -6.80
N LEU A 166 2.76 10.69 -7.62
CA LEU A 166 1.99 10.53 -8.85
C LEU A 166 0.49 10.33 -8.56
N LEU A 167 0.18 9.53 -7.53
CA LEU A 167 -1.21 9.34 -7.12
C LEU A 167 -1.84 10.66 -6.67
N GLY A 168 -1.13 11.45 -5.87
CA GLY A 168 -1.57 12.79 -5.46
C GLY A 168 -1.78 13.74 -6.64
N LEU A 169 -0.89 13.73 -7.63
CA LEU A 169 -1.03 14.54 -8.85
C LEU A 169 -2.26 14.12 -9.69
N VAL A 170 -2.52 12.82 -9.79
CA VAL A 170 -3.73 12.32 -10.47
C VAL A 170 -4.98 12.76 -9.74
N GLU A 171 -5.01 12.69 -8.42
CA GLU A 171 -6.16 13.12 -7.63
C GLU A 171 -6.40 14.64 -7.75
N LEU A 172 -5.37 15.45 -7.69
CA LEU A 172 -5.49 16.91 -7.87
C LEU A 172 -6.09 17.29 -9.22
N ARG A 173 -5.74 16.54 -10.30
CA ARG A 173 -6.33 16.77 -11.62
C ARG A 173 -7.80 16.36 -11.71
N THR A 174 -8.23 15.37 -10.94
CA THR A 174 -9.61 14.88 -10.94
C THR A 174 -10.55 15.76 -10.10
N VAL A 175 -9.99 16.52 -9.15
CA VAL A 175 -10.74 17.46 -8.28
C VAL A 175 -10.81 18.89 -8.88
N GLY A 176 -10.20 19.12 -10.07
CA GLY A 176 -10.25 20.40 -10.77
C GLY A 176 -11.66 20.99 -10.86
N PRO A 177 -11.83 22.33 -10.95
CA PRO A 177 -13.09 23.01 -10.72
C PRO A 177 -14.18 22.44 -11.59
N ARG A 178 -15.19 21.81 -10.98
CA ARG A 178 -16.49 21.66 -11.62
C ARG A 178 -16.92 23.10 -11.95
N SER A 179 -16.81 23.46 -13.23
CA SER A 179 -17.38 24.72 -13.73
C SER A 179 -18.79 24.82 -13.16
N ALA A 180 -18.99 25.82 -12.28
CA ALA A 180 -20.32 26.26 -11.88
C ALA A 180 -20.99 26.72 -13.17
N GLY A 181 -21.82 25.85 -13.74
CA GLY A 181 -22.75 26.14 -14.82
C GLY A 181 -24.15 26.12 -14.26
#